data_72e34c2d7587e7b05f08fe71663c9170
#
_entry.id   72e34c2d7587e7b05f08fe71663c9170
#
_cell.length_a   1.000
_cell.length_b   1.000
_cell.length_c   1.000
_cell.angle_alpha   90.00
_cell.angle_beta   90.00
_cell.angle_gamma   90.00
#
_symmetry.space_group_name_H-M   'P 1'
#
loop_
_entity.id
_entity.type
_entity.pdbx_description
1 polymer ?
#
loop_
_entity_poly.entity_id
_entity_poly.type
_entity_poly.pdbx_seq_one_letter_code
_entity_poly.pdbx_strand_id
1 'polypeptide(L)'
;RPGYVISGAAERVEMHPQTLRLDERKGLIKPKRSSGKTRLYSERDIEKLREIRRLTQELGVNLAGVEEIMRLRAELEALQARFEAEVARLKLLLLEKEEALGGG
;
A
#
# COMPACT_ATOMS: atom_id res chain seq x y z
N ARG A 1 -3.39 -3.14 16.87
CA ARG A 1 -4.80 -3.18 16.50
C ARG A 1 -5.08 -4.40 15.63
N PRO A 2 -6.05 -5.21 15.98
CA PRO A 2 -6.37 -6.38 15.18
C PRO A 2 -6.90 -5.96 13.80
N GLY A 3 -6.59 -6.77 12.82
CA GLY A 3 -7.10 -6.56 11.48
C GLY A 3 -8.48 -7.19 11.31
N TYR A 4 -8.96 -7.15 10.08
CA TYR A 4 -10.22 -7.76 9.72
C TYR A 4 -9.96 -9.19 9.24
N VAL A 5 -10.81 -10.13 9.68
CA VAL A 5 -10.79 -11.47 9.08
C VAL A 5 -11.37 -11.39 7.67
N ILE A 6 -11.16 -12.44 6.87
CA ILE A 6 -11.50 -12.37 5.46
C ILE A 6 -12.97 -12.05 5.19
N SER A 7 -13.90 -12.59 6.00
CA SER A 7 -15.32 -12.31 5.81
C SER A 7 -15.63 -10.84 6.06
N GLY A 8 -15.04 -10.26 7.10
CA GLY A 8 -15.22 -8.85 7.39
C GLY A 8 -14.58 -7.96 6.35
N ALA A 9 -13.38 -8.32 5.88
CA ALA A 9 -12.72 -7.56 4.84
C ALA A 9 -13.53 -7.60 3.54
N ALA A 10 -14.00 -8.77 3.16
CA ALA A 10 -14.78 -8.95 1.93
C ALA A 10 -16.05 -8.10 1.97
N GLU A 11 -16.71 -8.07 3.12
CA GLU A 11 -17.92 -7.27 3.29
C GLU A 11 -17.62 -5.78 3.13
N ARG A 12 -16.53 -5.32 3.74
CA ARG A 12 -16.17 -3.89 3.68
C ARG A 12 -15.85 -3.44 2.26
N VAL A 13 -15.22 -4.30 1.47
CA VAL A 13 -14.83 -3.92 0.10
C VAL A 13 -15.84 -4.39 -0.94
N GLU A 14 -16.92 -5.06 -0.51
CA GLU A 14 -17.97 -5.55 -1.40
C GLU A 14 -17.42 -6.49 -2.46
N MET A 15 -16.58 -7.42 -2.03
CA MET A 15 -16.01 -8.45 -2.89
C MET A 15 -16.27 -9.80 -2.26
N HIS A 16 -16.32 -10.84 -3.11
CA HIS A 16 -16.48 -12.19 -2.61
C HIS A 16 -15.20 -12.65 -1.91
N PRO A 17 -15.29 -13.39 -0.79
CA PRO A 17 -14.09 -13.89 -0.12
C PRO A 17 -13.15 -14.70 -1.04
N GLN A 18 -13.72 -15.44 -2.00
CA GLN A 18 -12.89 -16.17 -2.94
C GLN A 18 -12.06 -15.26 -3.82
N THR A 19 -12.57 -14.06 -4.13
CA THR A 19 -11.80 -13.07 -4.88
C THR A 19 -10.61 -12.59 -4.06
N LEU A 20 -10.79 -12.39 -2.76
CA LEU A 20 -9.68 -12.01 -1.88
C LEU A 20 -8.62 -13.11 -1.83
N ARG A 21 -9.04 -14.36 -1.82
CA ARG A 21 -8.11 -15.48 -1.85
C ARG A 21 -7.35 -15.55 -3.17
N LEU A 22 -8.04 -15.27 -4.28
CA LEU A 22 -7.41 -15.23 -5.59
C LEU A 22 -6.36 -14.11 -5.64
N ASP A 23 -6.73 -12.92 -5.15
CA ASP A 23 -5.83 -11.78 -5.14
C ASP A 23 -4.56 -12.09 -4.34
N GLU A 24 -4.71 -12.80 -3.23
CA GLU A 24 -3.55 -13.22 -2.44
C GLU A 24 -2.68 -14.19 -3.23
N ARG A 25 -3.31 -15.17 -3.90
CA ARG A 25 -2.54 -16.13 -4.71
C ARG A 25 -1.78 -15.45 -5.84
N LYS A 26 -2.32 -14.36 -6.36
CA LYS A 26 -1.66 -13.59 -7.42
C LYS A 26 -0.63 -12.61 -6.88
N GLY A 27 -0.47 -12.54 -5.56
CA GLY A 27 0.51 -11.65 -4.96
C GLY A 27 0.11 -10.19 -4.89
N LEU A 28 -1.16 -9.89 -5.17
CA LEU A 28 -1.66 -8.51 -5.14
C LEU A 28 -1.85 -8.01 -3.72
N ILE A 29 -2.08 -8.90 -2.78
CA ILE A 29 -2.33 -8.57 -1.39
C ILE A 29 -1.66 -9.64 -0.52
N LYS A 30 -1.08 -9.22 0.61
CA LYS A 30 -0.43 -10.15 1.54
C LYS A 30 -0.91 -9.85 2.95
N PRO A 31 -2.08 -10.38 3.33
CA PRO A 31 -2.56 -10.16 4.69
C PRO A 31 -1.66 -10.86 5.70
N LYS A 32 -1.53 -10.28 6.86
CA LYS A 32 -0.80 -10.93 7.93
C LYS A 32 -1.60 -12.12 8.44
N ARG A 33 -0.91 -13.04 9.09
CA ARG A 33 -1.55 -14.19 9.69
C ARG A 33 -1.42 -14.14 11.20
N SER A 34 -2.51 -14.46 11.90
CA SER A 34 -2.47 -14.57 13.35
C SER A 34 -1.67 -15.82 13.73
N SER A 35 -1.44 -16.02 15.02
CA SER A 35 -0.75 -17.21 15.50
C SER A 35 -1.50 -18.47 15.11
N GLY A 36 -2.84 -18.41 14.97
CA GLY A 36 -3.65 -19.51 14.46
C GLY A 36 -3.70 -19.60 12.95
N LYS A 37 -2.88 -18.80 12.25
CA LYS A 37 -2.77 -18.76 10.79
C LYS A 37 -4.02 -18.22 10.09
N THR A 38 -4.85 -17.48 10.83
CA THR A 38 -5.99 -16.80 10.24
C THR A 38 -5.53 -15.52 9.56
N ARG A 39 -6.04 -15.25 8.34
CA ARG A 39 -5.73 -14.02 7.61
C ARG A 39 -6.27 -12.81 8.36
N LEU A 40 -5.44 -11.77 8.48
CA LEU A 40 -5.85 -10.50 9.10
C LEU A 40 -5.51 -9.37 8.15
N TYR A 41 -6.54 -8.67 7.68
CA TYR A 41 -6.40 -7.59 6.72
C TYR A 41 -6.36 -6.25 7.46
N SER A 42 -5.31 -5.47 7.21
CA SER A 42 -5.15 -4.15 7.80
C SER A 42 -6.01 -3.14 7.07
N GLU A 43 -6.13 -1.92 7.64
CA GLU A 43 -6.81 -0.84 6.93
C GLU A 43 -6.13 -0.54 5.59
N ARG A 44 -4.81 -0.62 5.55
CA ARG A 44 -4.08 -0.42 4.30
C ARG A 44 -4.41 -1.51 3.30
N ASP A 45 -4.58 -2.75 3.78
CA ASP A 45 -5.02 -3.85 2.91
C ASP A 45 -6.42 -3.57 2.36
N ILE A 46 -7.32 -3.05 3.20
CA ILE A 46 -8.67 -2.71 2.78
C ILE A 46 -8.64 -1.67 1.65
N GLU A 47 -7.81 -0.64 1.79
CA GLU A 47 -7.68 0.37 0.75
C GLU A 47 -7.14 -0.21 -0.55
N LYS A 48 -6.16 -1.10 -0.44
CA LYS A 48 -5.60 -1.76 -1.61
C LYS A 48 -6.63 -2.62 -2.31
N LEU A 49 -7.44 -3.36 -1.55
CA LEU A 49 -8.52 -4.17 -2.12
C LEU A 49 -9.57 -3.31 -2.80
N ARG A 50 -9.90 -2.14 -2.23
CA ARG A 50 -10.84 -1.23 -2.87
C ARG A 50 -10.31 -0.76 -4.22
N GLU A 51 -9.02 -0.50 -4.30
CA GLU A 51 -8.41 -0.07 -5.56
C GLU A 51 -8.43 -1.21 -6.58
N ILE A 52 -8.12 -2.43 -6.15
CA ILE A 52 -8.19 -3.60 -7.03
C ILE A 52 -9.62 -3.75 -7.57
N ARG A 53 -10.62 -3.60 -6.69
CA ARG A 53 -12.01 -3.69 -7.10
C ARG A 53 -12.36 -2.61 -8.12
N ARG A 54 -11.94 -1.38 -7.87
CA ARG A 54 -12.20 -0.27 -8.79
C ARG A 54 -11.59 -0.54 -10.16
N LEU A 55 -10.35 -0.98 -10.18
CA LEU A 55 -9.64 -1.25 -11.45
C LEU A 55 -10.30 -2.40 -12.22
N THR A 56 -10.71 -3.46 -11.51
CA THR A 56 -11.27 -4.63 -12.20
C THR A 56 -12.75 -4.45 -12.54
N GLN A 57 -13.56 -3.99 -11.61
CA GLN A 57 -15.01 -3.98 -11.78
C GLN A 57 -15.55 -2.69 -12.39
N GLU A 58 -14.92 -1.56 -12.12
CA GLU A 58 -15.40 -0.29 -12.65
C GLU A 58 -14.66 0.10 -13.93
N LEU A 59 -13.37 -0.16 -14.02
CA LEU A 59 -12.57 0.22 -15.18
C LEU A 59 -12.30 -0.94 -16.14
N GLY A 60 -12.65 -2.17 -15.74
CA GLY A 60 -12.49 -3.31 -16.62
C GLY A 60 -11.05 -3.71 -16.88
N VAL A 61 -10.13 -3.36 -15.99
CA VAL A 61 -8.72 -3.74 -16.14
C VAL A 61 -8.59 -5.22 -15.81
N ASN A 62 -7.92 -5.99 -16.67
CA ASN A 62 -7.72 -7.40 -16.38
C ASN A 62 -6.66 -7.58 -15.30
N LEU A 63 -6.54 -8.80 -14.79
CA LEU A 63 -5.69 -9.04 -13.64
C LEU A 63 -4.22 -8.72 -13.92
N ALA A 64 -3.74 -9.03 -15.13
CA ALA A 64 -2.36 -8.70 -15.50
C ALA A 64 -2.13 -7.18 -15.46
N GLY A 65 -3.12 -6.40 -15.92
CA GLY A 65 -3.04 -4.95 -15.85
C GLY A 65 -3.05 -4.44 -14.43
N VAL A 66 -3.86 -5.06 -13.57
CA VAL A 66 -3.89 -4.69 -12.15
C VAL A 66 -2.53 -4.94 -11.51
N GLU A 67 -1.92 -6.10 -11.81
CA GLU A 67 -0.59 -6.40 -11.29
C GLU A 67 0.42 -5.32 -11.68
N GLU A 68 0.37 -4.92 -12.95
CA GLU A 68 1.31 -3.88 -13.43
C GLU A 68 1.06 -2.54 -12.79
N ILE A 69 -0.20 -2.15 -12.65
CA ILE A 69 -0.55 -0.89 -11.99
C ILE A 69 -0.09 -0.86 -10.56
N MET A 70 -0.31 -1.96 -9.83
CA MET A 70 0.09 -2.03 -8.44
C MET A 70 1.62 -1.99 -8.30
N ARG A 71 2.32 -2.63 -9.23
CA ARG A 71 3.78 -2.59 -9.24
C ARG A 71 4.29 -1.16 -9.46
N LEU A 72 3.71 -0.47 -10.43
CA LEU A 72 4.12 0.90 -10.73
C LEU A 72 3.81 1.85 -9.58
N ARG A 73 2.67 1.64 -8.91
CA ARG A 73 2.33 2.45 -7.73
C ARG A 73 3.32 2.24 -6.61
N ALA A 74 3.76 1.01 -6.38
CA ALA A 74 4.75 0.73 -5.35
C ALA A 74 6.07 1.42 -5.68
N GLU A 75 6.47 1.41 -6.96
CA GLU A 75 7.68 2.10 -7.38
C GLU A 75 7.56 3.62 -7.21
N LEU A 76 6.39 4.16 -7.52
CA LEU A 76 6.13 5.58 -7.36
C LEU A 76 6.21 5.99 -5.90
N GLU A 77 5.59 5.20 -5.01
CA GLU A 77 5.64 5.47 -3.57
C GLU A 77 7.07 5.43 -3.05
N ALA A 78 7.85 4.45 -3.50
CA ALA A 78 9.25 4.33 -3.07
C ALA A 78 10.07 5.52 -3.55
N LEU A 79 9.85 5.96 -4.79
CA LEU A 79 10.54 7.11 -5.35
C LEU A 79 10.17 8.38 -4.59
N GLN A 80 8.88 8.54 -4.28
CA GLN A 80 8.42 9.70 -3.53
C GLN A 80 9.03 9.75 -2.14
N ALA A 81 9.10 8.59 -1.46
CA ALA A 81 9.71 8.53 -0.14
C ALA A 81 11.19 8.91 -0.18
N ARG A 82 11.91 8.43 -1.21
CA ARG A 82 13.32 8.79 -1.36
C ARG A 82 13.47 10.27 -1.65
N PHE A 83 12.59 10.84 -2.47
CA PHE A 83 12.62 12.27 -2.77
C PHE A 83 12.39 13.09 -1.52
N GLU A 84 11.38 12.72 -0.71
CA GLU A 84 11.08 13.44 0.53
C GLU A 84 12.24 13.36 1.52
N ALA A 85 12.88 12.18 1.60
CA ALA A 85 14.05 12.01 2.47
C ALA A 85 15.20 12.88 2.02
N GLU A 86 15.40 12.99 0.70
CA GLU A 86 16.48 13.82 0.16
C GLU A 86 16.22 15.30 0.41
N VAL A 87 14.97 15.73 0.22
CA VAL A 87 14.59 17.12 0.52
C VAL A 87 14.84 17.43 2.00
N ALA A 88 14.45 16.51 2.89
CA ALA A 88 14.68 16.72 4.32
C ALA A 88 16.17 16.80 4.64
N ARG A 89 16.98 15.96 4.00
CA ARG A 89 18.42 15.98 4.19
C ARG A 89 19.04 17.30 3.76
N LEU A 90 18.59 17.81 2.60
CA LEU A 90 19.11 19.07 2.08
C LEU A 90 18.69 20.24 2.95
N LYS A 91 17.47 20.22 3.45
CA LYS A 91 17.00 21.27 4.37
C LYS A 91 17.83 21.31 5.64
N LEU A 92 18.16 20.14 6.17
CA LEU A 92 18.99 20.06 7.36
C LEU A 92 20.39 20.62 7.11
N LEU A 93 20.96 20.28 5.95
CA LEU A 93 22.27 20.83 5.59
C LEU A 93 22.25 22.35 5.46
N LEU A 94 21.19 22.89 4.89
CA LEU A 94 21.05 24.33 4.77
C LEU A 94 20.94 25.00 6.14
N LEU A 95 20.21 24.41 7.06
CA LEU A 95 20.10 24.94 8.43
C LEU A 95 21.47 24.93 9.11
N GLU A 96 22.23 23.86 8.95
CA GLU A 96 23.56 23.78 9.54
C GLU A 96 24.47 24.85 8.96
N LYS A 97 24.38 25.10 7.66
CA LYS A 97 25.19 26.14 7.02
C LYS A 97 24.79 27.52 7.49
N GLU A 98 23.52 27.78 7.65
CA GLU A 98 23.02 29.05 8.15
C GLU A 98 23.53 29.31 9.56
N GLU A 99 23.51 28.28 10.41
CA GLU A 99 24.03 28.41 11.77
C GLU A 99 25.52 28.72 11.76
N ALA A 100 26.26 28.03 10.92
CA ALA A 100 27.70 28.24 10.83
C ALA A 100 28.04 29.65 10.37
N LEU A 101 27.24 30.20 9.44
CA LEU A 101 27.48 31.55 8.93
C LEU A 101 26.96 32.64 9.85
N GLY A 102 25.84 32.39 10.52
CA GLY A 102 25.19 33.38 11.36
C GLY A 102 25.64 33.37 12.79
N GLY A 103 26.27 32.27 13.25
CA GLY A 103 26.69 32.14 14.63
C GLY A 103 28.03 32.77 14.95
N GLY A 104 28.62 33.44 13.98
CA GLY A 104 29.93 34.07 14.11
C GLY A 104 30.01 35.17 15.16
#